data_f3ffe58075fe6e5545627422cb170818
#
_entry.id   f3ffe58075fe6e5545627422cb170818
#
_cell.length_a   1.000
_cell.length_b   1.000
_cell.length_c   1.000
_cell.angle_alpha   90.00
_cell.angle_beta   90.00
_cell.angle_gamma   90.00
#
_symmetry.space_group_name_H-M   'P 1'
#
loop_
_entity.id
_entity.type
_entity.pdbx_description
1 polymer ?
#
loop_
_entity_poly.entity_id
_entity_poly.type
_entity_poly.pdbx_seq_one_letter_code
_entity_poly.pdbx_strand_id
1 'polypeptide(L)'
;MDPKGGGGGRDVAHTLYTTADIGEQAVLPAPIDSAYTSIVLAYRSLGIDIKTSDPAQHLVGNRHIVVMHTWLGSRPANFFSCGNDATGVPRADSYQLVISVVSSLSPKDATHSTILTLATAQANDIASSASSVYCPSTGRLEMMLLKAAGYTQN
;
A
#
# COMPACT_ATOMS: atom_id res chain seq x y z
N MET A 1 -19.62 -10.93 -22.26
CA MET A 1 -19.16 -10.74 -21.78
C MET A 1 -19.15 -10.73 -21.19
N ASP A 2 -19.07 -10.62 -21.19
CA ASP A 2 -18.70 -10.47 -20.52
C ASP A 2 -18.98 -10.59 -20.08
N PRO A 3 -19.34 -10.70 -20.19
CA PRO A 3 -19.28 -10.66 -19.84
C PRO A 3 -19.35 -11.07 -19.76
N LYS A 4 -19.49 -11.24 -20.01
CA LYS A 4 -19.04 -11.40 -19.95
C LYS A 4 -18.64 -11.74 -19.46
N GLY A 5 -18.87 -12.17 -19.45
CA GLY A 5 -18.19 -12.22 -19.04
C GLY A 5 -17.72 -12.54 -18.71
N GLY A 6 -18.06 -13.00 -19.16
CA GLY A 6 -16.88 -13.58 -18.92
C GLY A 6 -15.95 -12.73 -18.35
N GLY A 7 -15.44 -12.46 -18.66
CA GLY A 7 -14.72 -11.50 -17.97
C GLY A 7 -15.58 -10.53 -17.21
N GLY A 8 -16.83 -10.59 -17.49
CA GLY A 8 -17.76 -9.66 -16.86
C GLY A 8 -17.75 -9.67 -15.35
N GLY A 9 -17.58 -10.85 -14.77
CA GLY A 9 -17.53 -10.94 -13.33
C GLY A 9 -16.41 -10.12 -12.74
N ARG A 10 -15.30 -10.04 -13.42
CA ARG A 10 -14.18 -9.24 -12.97
C ARG A 10 -14.53 -7.75 -12.95
N ASP A 11 -15.21 -7.30 -13.98
CA ASP A 11 -15.58 -5.90 -14.07
C ASP A 11 -16.56 -5.51 -12.97
N VAL A 12 -17.51 -6.38 -12.67
CA VAL A 12 -18.45 -6.14 -11.56
C VAL A 12 -17.70 -6.05 -10.24
N ALA A 13 -16.78 -6.99 -9.99
CA ALA A 13 -16.00 -6.96 -8.76
C ALA A 13 -15.16 -5.68 -8.68
N HIS A 14 -14.64 -5.25 -9.80
CA HIS A 14 -13.80 -4.07 -9.86
C HIS A 14 -14.54 -2.82 -9.40
N THR A 15 -15.81 -2.69 -9.78
CA THR A 15 -16.59 -1.52 -9.40
C THR A 15 -16.92 -1.45 -7.92
N LEU A 16 -16.70 -2.55 -7.18
CA LEU A 16 -16.97 -2.59 -5.75
C LEU A 16 -15.75 -2.18 -4.91
N TYR A 17 -14.61 -1.98 -5.53
CA TYR A 17 -13.37 -1.67 -4.82
C TYR A 17 -12.93 -0.25 -5.08
N THR A 18 -12.30 0.34 -4.05
CA THR A 18 -11.61 1.62 -4.20
C THR A 18 -10.17 1.35 -4.63
N THR A 19 -9.48 2.40 -5.07
CA THR A 19 -8.06 2.29 -5.35
C THR A 19 -7.28 1.78 -4.14
N ALA A 20 -7.70 2.20 -2.94
CA ALA A 20 -7.04 1.78 -1.71
C ALA A 20 -7.14 0.27 -1.47
N ASP A 21 -8.25 -0.36 -1.89
CA ASP A 21 -8.45 -1.78 -1.68
C ASP A 21 -7.69 -2.65 -2.69
N ILE A 22 -7.55 -2.17 -3.93
CA ILE A 22 -6.90 -2.93 -5.00
C ILE A 22 -5.47 -2.50 -5.25
N GLY A 23 -5.01 -1.47 -4.52
CA GLY A 23 -3.65 -0.97 -4.65
C GLY A 23 -3.55 0.19 -5.62
N GLU A 24 -2.44 0.88 -5.53
CA GLU A 24 -2.12 2.04 -6.37
C GLU A 24 -1.19 1.59 -7.48
N GLN A 25 -1.59 1.81 -8.73
CA GLN A 25 -0.81 1.38 -9.89
C GLN A 25 -0.26 2.59 -10.63
N ALA A 26 1.00 2.53 -11.04
CA ALA A 26 1.66 3.62 -11.74
C ALA A 26 2.70 3.08 -12.70
N VAL A 27 3.22 3.96 -13.56
CA VAL A 27 4.29 3.63 -14.50
C VAL A 27 5.52 4.44 -14.12
N LEU A 28 6.65 3.75 -13.95
CA LEU A 28 7.94 4.38 -13.69
C LEU A 28 8.74 4.45 -15.00
N PRO A 29 9.43 5.58 -15.26
CA PRO A 29 10.22 5.74 -16.49
C PRO A 29 11.59 5.08 -16.36
N ALA A 30 11.61 3.78 -16.13
CA ALA A 30 12.84 3.01 -15.96
C ALA A 30 12.60 1.56 -16.33
N PRO A 31 13.64 0.87 -16.85
CA PRO A 31 13.56 -0.57 -17.08
C PRO A 31 13.34 -1.32 -15.78
N ILE A 32 12.86 -2.55 -15.88
CA ILE A 32 12.38 -3.30 -14.71
C ILE A 32 13.42 -3.43 -13.59
N ASP A 33 14.67 -3.73 -13.91
CA ASP A 33 15.67 -3.91 -12.85
C ASP A 33 16.04 -2.59 -12.19
N SER A 34 16.13 -1.52 -12.96
CA SER A 34 16.38 -0.19 -12.41
C SER A 34 15.20 0.31 -11.58
N ALA A 35 13.98 0.06 -12.07
CA ALA A 35 12.78 0.42 -11.33
C ALA A 35 12.69 -0.33 -10.01
N TYR A 36 13.04 -1.62 -10.02
CA TYR A 36 13.03 -2.41 -8.78
C TYR A 36 14.04 -1.85 -7.77
N THR A 37 15.25 -1.55 -8.23
CA THR A 37 16.26 -0.94 -7.35
C THR A 37 15.76 0.39 -6.77
N SER A 38 15.10 1.20 -7.60
CA SER A 38 14.58 2.49 -7.14
C SER A 38 13.52 2.33 -6.08
N ILE A 39 12.61 1.36 -6.22
CA ILE A 39 11.55 1.17 -5.23
C ILE A 39 12.10 0.58 -3.93
N VAL A 40 13.10 -0.29 -4.00
CA VAL A 40 13.78 -0.81 -2.80
C VAL A 40 14.41 0.35 -2.03
N LEU A 41 15.10 1.25 -2.74
CA LEU A 41 15.69 2.43 -2.11
C LEU A 41 14.63 3.37 -1.54
N ALA A 42 13.47 3.47 -2.21
CA ALA A 42 12.35 4.28 -1.72
C ALA A 42 11.85 3.77 -0.36
N TYR A 43 11.66 2.45 -0.22
CA TYR A 43 11.27 1.87 1.07
C TYR A 43 12.28 2.25 2.15
N ARG A 44 13.56 2.10 1.87
CA ARG A 44 14.61 2.42 2.84
C ARG A 44 14.66 3.89 3.19
N SER A 45 14.50 4.76 2.18
CA SER A 45 14.57 6.19 2.42
C SER A 45 13.41 6.71 3.27
N LEU A 46 12.25 6.05 3.18
CA LEU A 46 11.10 6.39 4.01
C LEU A 46 11.17 5.78 5.41
N GLY A 47 12.10 4.85 5.63
CA GLY A 47 12.23 4.21 6.93
C GLY A 47 11.36 2.96 7.08
N ILE A 48 10.92 2.37 5.97
CA ILE A 48 10.12 1.14 6.01
C ILE A 48 11.07 -0.04 5.97
N ASP A 49 11.01 -0.85 7.01
CA ASP A 49 11.83 -2.05 7.12
C ASP A 49 11.39 -3.07 6.09
N ILE A 50 12.32 -3.62 5.32
CA ILE A 50 12.00 -4.59 4.28
C ILE A 50 12.13 -6.00 4.86
N LYS A 51 11.04 -6.75 4.88
CA LYS A 51 11.00 -8.14 5.35
C LYS A 51 10.66 -9.11 4.22
N THR A 52 10.09 -8.61 3.13
CA THR A 52 9.78 -9.40 1.94
C THR A 52 10.59 -8.82 0.80
N SER A 53 11.45 -9.66 0.18
CA SER A 53 12.25 -9.23 -0.95
C SER A 53 12.48 -10.42 -1.87
N ASP A 54 12.01 -10.29 -3.10
CA ASP A 54 12.18 -11.32 -4.12
C ASP A 54 12.57 -10.63 -5.43
N PRO A 55 13.87 -10.45 -5.68
CA PRO A 55 14.32 -9.77 -6.90
C PRO A 55 13.91 -10.47 -8.19
N ALA A 56 13.80 -11.80 -8.18
CA ALA A 56 13.42 -12.55 -9.38
C ALA A 56 11.95 -12.27 -9.76
N GLN A 57 11.09 -12.02 -8.76
CA GLN A 57 9.69 -11.68 -8.98
C GLN A 57 9.45 -10.18 -8.93
N HIS A 58 10.49 -9.40 -8.67
CA HIS A 58 10.40 -7.94 -8.51
C HIS A 58 9.38 -7.54 -7.46
N LEU A 59 9.50 -8.18 -6.30
CA LEU A 59 8.59 -7.99 -5.17
C LEU A 59 9.36 -7.47 -3.97
N VAL A 60 8.83 -6.47 -3.28
CA VAL A 60 9.46 -5.89 -2.09
C VAL A 60 8.39 -5.33 -1.16
N GLY A 61 8.61 -5.46 0.14
CA GLY A 61 7.72 -4.89 1.11
C GLY A 61 7.89 -5.46 2.50
N ASN A 62 6.85 -5.28 3.29
CA ASN A 62 6.76 -5.82 4.64
C ASN A 62 5.28 -6.07 4.94
N ARG A 63 4.92 -7.32 5.18
CA ARG A 63 3.52 -7.69 5.39
C ARG A 63 3.09 -7.62 6.85
N HIS A 64 4.00 -7.26 7.75
CA HIS A 64 3.67 -7.26 9.18
C HIS A 64 4.48 -6.18 9.90
N ILE A 65 3.93 -4.96 9.88
CA ILE A 65 4.53 -3.82 10.59
C ILE A 65 3.57 -3.45 11.70
N VAL A 66 4.04 -3.48 12.95
CA VAL A 66 3.22 -3.14 14.10
C VAL A 66 3.60 -1.75 14.57
N VAL A 67 2.62 -0.84 14.60
CA VAL A 67 2.85 0.54 15.02
C VAL A 67 1.77 0.98 15.98
N MET A 68 2.05 2.03 16.73
CA MET A 68 1.11 2.62 17.66
C MET A 68 1.36 4.11 17.79
N HIS A 69 0.33 4.91 17.53
CA HIS A 69 0.28 6.37 17.66
C HIS A 69 1.07 7.14 16.61
N THR A 70 2.21 6.64 16.16
CA THR A 70 3.02 7.30 15.12
C THR A 70 3.62 6.26 14.18
N TRP A 71 3.85 6.67 12.94
CA TRP A 71 4.55 5.87 11.94
C TRP A 71 5.16 6.78 10.90
N LEU A 72 6.42 6.55 10.57
CA LEU A 72 7.17 7.35 9.61
C LEU A 72 7.12 8.85 9.93
N GLY A 73 7.16 9.18 11.24
CA GLY A 73 7.15 10.55 11.70
C GLY A 73 5.81 11.25 11.57
N SER A 74 4.72 10.52 11.41
CA SER A 74 3.41 11.10 11.14
C SER A 74 2.33 10.33 11.88
N ARG A 75 1.11 10.89 11.88
CA ARG A 75 -0.07 10.21 12.44
C ARG A 75 -0.46 9.06 11.51
N PRO A 76 -0.72 7.86 12.05
CA PRO A 76 -1.16 6.76 11.20
C PRO A 76 -2.45 7.05 10.41
N ALA A 77 -3.32 7.93 10.92
CA ALA A 77 -4.53 8.32 10.19
C ALA A 77 -4.24 9.04 8.88
N ASN A 78 -3.01 9.55 8.68
CA ASN A 78 -2.62 10.10 7.40
C ASN A 78 -2.48 9.02 6.32
N PHE A 79 -2.26 7.79 6.73
CA PHE A 79 -1.99 6.68 5.82
C PHE A 79 -3.14 5.69 5.71
N PHE A 80 -3.94 5.54 6.77
CA PHE A 80 -5.01 4.53 6.81
C PHE A 80 -6.28 5.10 7.42
N SER A 81 -7.40 4.70 6.84
CA SER A 81 -8.72 5.14 7.29
C SER A 81 -9.38 4.00 8.07
N CYS A 82 -9.39 4.14 9.38
CA CYS A 82 -9.93 3.13 10.30
C CYS A 82 -11.24 3.58 10.96
N GLY A 83 -11.77 4.74 10.57
CA GLY A 83 -12.91 5.31 11.26
C GLY A 83 -12.49 5.94 12.59
N ASN A 84 -13.49 6.41 13.34
CA ASN A 84 -13.26 7.06 14.63
C ASN A 84 -13.78 6.18 15.76
N ASP A 85 -13.16 6.30 16.94
CA ASP A 85 -13.68 5.66 18.14
C ASP A 85 -14.88 6.45 18.69
N ALA A 86 -15.42 5.99 19.82
CA ALA A 86 -16.61 6.61 20.41
C ALA A 86 -16.39 8.05 20.85
N THR A 87 -15.13 8.46 21.05
CA THR A 87 -14.79 9.82 21.46
C THR A 87 -14.46 10.73 20.28
N GLY A 88 -14.55 10.21 19.05
CA GLY A 88 -14.25 10.99 17.85
C GLY A 88 -12.78 10.99 17.45
N VAL A 89 -11.92 10.22 18.11
CA VAL A 89 -10.51 10.11 17.76
C VAL A 89 -10.34 9.06 16.67
N PRO A 90 -9.54 9.33 15.62
CA PRO A 90 -9.30 8.32 14.59
C PRO A 90 -8.69 7.05 15.21
N ARG A 91 -9.30 5.90 14.90
CA ARG A 91 -8.80 4.62 15.41
C ARG A 91 -7.38 4.34 14.94
N ALA A 92 -7.02 4.84 13.75
CA ALA A 92 -5.65 4.68 13.25
C ALA A 92 -4.62 5.31 14.19
N ASP A 93 -4.99 6.37 14.89
CA ASP A 93 -4.08 7.07 15.82
C ASP A 93 -4.11 6.49 17.23
N SER A 94 -5.22 5.85 17.62
CA SER A 94 -5.40 5.39 19.00
C SER A 94 -5.25 3.89 19.18
N TYR A 95 -5.49 3.11 18.13
CA TYR A 95 -5.38 1.65 18.18
C TYR A 95 -3.99 1.22 17.73
N GLN A 96 -3.64 -0.02 18.03
CA GLN A 96 -2.44 -0.63 17.46
C GLN A 96 -2.74 -1.02 16.02
N LEU A 97 -1.87 -0.64 15.09
CA LEU A 97 -2.02 -1.02 13.68
C LEU A 97 -1.05 -2.15 13.33
N VAL A 98 -1.55 -3.11 12.59
CA VAL A 98 -0.74 -4.09 11.89
C VAL A 98 -0.85 -3.77 10.41
N ILE A 99 0.26 -3.36 9.81
CA ILE A 99 0.31 -2.82 8.46
C ILE A 99 0.98 -3.81 7.52
N SER A 100 0.43 -3.93 6.32
CA SER A 100 1.06 -4.65 5.22
C SER A 100 1.24 -3.69 4.06
N VAL A 101 2.46 -3.57 3.55
CA VAL A 101 2.74 -2.78 2.35
C VAL A 101 3.68 -3.58 1.48
N VAL A 102 3.25 -3.83 0.23
CA VAL A 102 4.01 -4.64 -0.73
C VAL A 102 3.90 -3.98 -2.09
N SER A 103 5.04 -3.89 -2.78
CA SER A 103 5.11 -3.40 -4.15
C SER A 103 5.57 -4.52 -5.06
N SER A 104 4.90 -4.67 -6.20
CA SER A 104 5.29 -5.61 -7.24
C SER A 104 5.44 -4.85 -8.55
N LEU A 105 6.47 -5.22 -9.31
CA LEU A 105 6.79 -4.54 -10.56
C LEU A 105 6.78 -5.52 -11.71
N SER A 106 6.36 -5.01 -12.88
CA SER A 106 6.41 -5.78 -14.12
C SER A 106 6.87 -4.85 -15.24
N PRO A 107 7.56 -5.40 -16.26
CA PRO A 107 7.98 -4.57 -17.37
C PRO A 107 6.78 -4.14 -18.21
N LYS A 108 6.73 -2.85 -18.55
CA LYS A 108 5.75 -2.36 -19.50
C LYS A 108 6.33 -2.36 -20.91
N ASP A 109 7.56 -1.88 -21.03
CA ASP A 109 8.36 -1.95 -22.26
C ASP A 109 9.84 -1.87 -21.86
N ALA A 110 10.70 -1.66 -22.83
CA ALA A 110 12.16 -1.68 -22.58
C ALA A 110 12.64 -0.53 -21.69
N THR A 111 11.86 0.54 -21.55
CA THR A 111 12.25 1.74 -20.80
C THR A 111 11.28 2.13 -19.72
N HIS A 112 10.20 1.38 -19.54
CA HIS A 112 9.18 1.68 -18.54
C HIS A 112 8.76 0.42 -17.79
N SER A 113 8.36 0.61 -16.54
CA SER A 113 7.88 -0.48 -15.69
C SER A 113 6.59 -0.08 -15.01
N THR A 114 5.69 -1.04 -14.85
CA THR A 114 4.47 -0.84 -14.09
C THR A 114 4.72 -1.29 -12.65
N ILE A 115 4.32 -0.48 -11.70
CA ILE A 115 4.40 -0.81 -10.29
C ILE A 115 3.00 -0.82 -9.69
N LEU A 116 2.72 -1.84 -8.90
CA LEU A 116 1.51 -1.94 -8.11
C LEU A 116 1.90 -2.00 -6.64
N THR A 117 1.44 -1.04 -5.86
CA THR A 117 1.68 -1.02 -4.41
C THR A 117 0.36 -1.22 -3.70
N LEU A 118 0.32 -2.20 -2.82
CA LEU A 118 -0.86 -2.50 -2.01
C LEU A 118 -0.50 -2.29 -0.54
N ALA A 119 -1.19 -1.34 0.09
CA ALA A 119 -1.02 -1.04 1.51
C ALA A 119 -2.37 -1.22 2.21
N THR A 120 -2.36 -2.00 3.27
CA THR A 120 -3.55 -2.24 4.10
C THR A 120 -3.14 -2.24 5.56
N ALA A 121 -4.11 -2.04 6.44
CA ALA A 121 -3.85 -2.14 7.88
C ALA A 121 -5.05 -2.73 8.59
N GLN A 122 -4.79 -3.26 9.77
CA GLN A 122 -5.80 -3.72 10.69
C GLN A 122 -5.56 -3.00 12.01
N ALA A 123 -6.59 -2.34 12.51
CA ALA A 123 -6.52 -1.62 13.78
C ALA A 123 -7.09 -2.48 14.88
N ASN A 124 -6.31 -2.70 15.92
CA ASN A 124 -6.69 -3.53 17.06
C ASN A 124 -6.75 -2.69 18.31
N ASP A 125 -7.88 -2.75 19.02
CA ASP A 125 -8.01 -2.10 20.31
C ASP A 125 -7.38 -3.03 21.35
N ILE A 126 -6.19 -2.70 21.81
CA ILE A 126 -5.47 -3.55 22.75
C ILE A 126 -6.09 -3.54 24.15
N ALA A 127 -6.96 -2.57 24.43
CA ALA A 127 -7.70 -2.53 25.68
C ALA A 127 -8.94 -3.44 25.64
N SER A 128 -9.36 -3.86 24.43
CA SER A 128 -10.50 -4.74 24.24
C SER A 128 -10.14 -5.74 23.15
N SER A 129 -9.86 -6.96 23.51
CA SER A 129 -9.41 -7.99 22.59
C SER A 129 -10.43 -8.35 21.52
N ALA A 130 -11.67 -7.87 21.65
CA ALA A 130 -12.71 -8.18 20.69
C ALA A 130 -12.78 -7.23 19.50
N SER A 131 -12.11 -6.07 19.56
CA SER A 131 -12.23 -5.03 18.53
C SER A 131 -11.09 -5.11 17.53
N SER A 132 -11.44 -5.29 16.27
CA SER A 132 -10.50 -5.30 15.16
C SER A 132 -11.19 -4.72 13.93
N VAL A 133 -10.54 -3.77 13.28
CA VAL A 133 -11.11 -3.03 12.15
C VAL A 133 -10.14 -3.06 10.98
N TYR A 134 -10.66 -3.43 9.81
CA TYR A 134 -9.88 -3.30 8.58
C TYR A 134 -9.78 -1.83 8.17
N CYS A 135 -8.59 -1.40 7.78
CA CYS A 135 -8.33 -0.01 7.41
C CYS A 135 -7.79 0.06 5.98
N PRO A 136 -8.57 0.58 5.04
CA PRO A 136 -8.05 0.83 3.71
C PRO A 136 -7.03 1.97 3.73
N SER A 137 -6.16 1.99 2.74
CA SER A 137 -5.17 3.04 2.56
C SER A 137 -5.83 4.33 2.11
N THR A 138 -5.27 5.46 2.51
CA THR A 138 -5.65 6.76 1.97
C THR A 138 -5.00 7.05 0.62
N GLY A 139 -4.01 6.23 0.20
CA GLY A 139 -3.24 6.45 -1.01
C GLY A 139 -1.96 7.26 -0.78
N ARG A 140 -1.82 7.86 0.39
CA ARG A 140 -0.68 8.75 0.67
C ARG A 140 0.65 8.02 0.72
N LEU A 141 0.67 6.84 1.36
CA LEU A 141 1.90 6.05 1.46
C LEU A 141 2.36 5.60 0.08
N GLU A 142 1.43 5.11 -0.73
CA GLU A 142 1.72 4.66 -2.08
C GLU A 142 2.34 5.78 -2.90
N MET A 143 1.79 6.98 -2.80
CA MET A 143 2.33 8.14 -3.53
C MET A 143 3.71 8.55 -3.01
N MET A 144 3.93 8.46 -1.70
CA MET A 144 5.24 8.77 -1.13
C MET A 144 6.31 7.81 -1.65
N LEU A 145 5.97 6.52 -1.73
CA LEU A 145 6.88 5.51 -2.29
C LEU A 145 7.18 5.78 -3.75
N LEU A 146 6.15 6.10 -4.54
CA LEU A 146 6.32 6.38 -5.97
C LEU A 146 7.21 7.60 -6.19
N LYS A 147 6.98 8.66 -5.45
CA LYS A 147 7.78 9.87 -5.58
C LYS A 147 9.23 9.62 -5.17
N ALA A 148 9.44 8.86 -4.10
CA ALA A 148 10.79 8.51 -3.66
C ALA A 148 11.49 7.62 -4.68
N ALA A 149 10.74 6.85 -5.48
CA ALA A 149 11.29 5.99 -6.52
C ALA A 149 11.51 6.71 -7.85
N GLY A 150 11.17 8.01 -7.93
CA GLY A 150 11.39 8.81 -9.12
C GLY A 150 10.17 9.04 -9.99
N TYR A 151 8.99 8.63 -9.55
CA TYR A 151 7.75 8.89 -10.29
C TYR A 151 7.45 10.39 -10.29
N THR A 152 7.15 10.92 -11.47
CA THR A 152 6.70 12.31 -11.60
C THR A 152 5.31 12.33 -12.20
N GLN A 153 4.45 13.13 -11.59
CA GLN A 153 3.09 13.30 -12.04
C GLN A 153 3.02 14.57 -12.89
N ASN A 154 2.54 14.43 -14.12
CA ASN A 154 2.38 15.56 -15.03
C ASN A 154 0.94 16.06 -15.09
#